data_02e49ec7685fc20fddc190711494f772
#
_entry.id   02e49ec7685fc20fddc190711494f772
#
_cell.length_a   1.000
_cell.length_b   1.000
_cell.length_c   1.000
_cell.angle_alpha   90.00
_cell.angle_beta   90.00
_cell.angle_gamma   90.00
#
_symmetry.space_group_name_H-M   'P 1'
#
loop_
_entity.id
_entity.type
_entity.pdbx_description
1 polymer ?
#
loop_
_entity_poly.entity_id
_entity_poly.type
_entity_poly.pdbx_seq_one_letter_code
_entity_poly.pdbx_strand_id
1 'polypeptide(L)'
;KDKHEKRLKQLEKDPKTRWRVTDQDWDNFKSYDKFSRISEHTIRETSTGEAPWVVVEGEDANYRSLTVGKLLLREIRKHLDLGAIKNDVSEVAPLLPPIDNLQLLDTLQLDQEYSKKDYEQELEKLQGRLNLLTRHPDFNKHSIIAVFEGNDAAGKGGSVRRITAAIDARQYSIIP
;
A
#
# COMPACT_ATOMS: atom_id res chain seq x y z
N LYS A 1 -4.38 -10.86 -12.60
CA LYS A 1 -4.78 -10.46 -13.96
C LYS A 1 -6.25 -10.75 -14.22
N ASP A 2 -6.72 -11.99 -14.03
CA ASP A 2 -8.10 -12.44 -14.35
C ASP A 2 -9.16 -11.69 -13.54
N LYS A 3 -8.91 -11.42 -12.25
CA LYS A 3 -9.83 -10.62 -11.43
C LYS A 3 -9.94 -9.17 -11.91
N HIS A 4 -8.85 -8.59 -12.39
CA HIS A 4 -8.85 -7.25 -12.96
C HIS A 4 -9.72 -7.19 -14.22
N GLU A 5 -9.55 -8.15 -15.13
CA GLU A 5 -10.40 -8.28 -16.32
C GLU A 5 -11.88 -8.43 -15.99
N LYS A 6 -12.20 -9.34 -15.07
CA LYS A 6 -13.58 -9.53 -14.61
C LYS A 6 -14.18 -8.24 -14.04
N ARG A 7 -13.39 -7.48 -13.29
CA ARG A 7 -13.85 -6.22 -12.71
C ARG A 7 -14.08 -5.14 -13.77
N LEU A 8 -13.19 -4.97 -14.75
CA LEU A 8 -13.38 -4.03 -15.85
C LEU A 8 -14.67 -4.37 -16.62
N LYS A 9 -14.84 -5.63 -17.01
CA LYS A 9 -16.06 -6.10 -17.70
C LYS A 9 -17.33 -5.87 -16.88
N GLN A 10 -17.26 -6.06 -15.55
CA GLN A 10 -18.40 -5.83 -14.65
C GLN A 10 -18.77 -4.35 -14.57
N LEU A 11 -17.76 -3.47 -14.41
CA LEU A 11 -17.98 -2.01 -14.37
C LEU A 11 -18.53 -1.48 -15.68
N GLU A 12 -18.03 -1.97 -16.81
CA GLU A 12 -18.45 -1.56 -18.15
C GLU A 12 -19.90 -2.01 -18.47
N LYS A 13 -20.29 -3.17 -17.96
CA LYS A 13 -21.65 -3.72 -18.14
C LYS A 13 -22.73 -2.92 -17.38
N ASP A 14 -22.39 -2.34 -16.23
CA ASP A 14 -23.35 -1.60 -15.41
C ASP A 14 -23.47 -0.14 -15.91
N PRO A 15 -24.67 0.32 -16.35
CA PRO A 15 -24.88 1.70 -16.81
C PRO A 15 -24.45 2.79 -15.81
N LYS A 16 -24.48 2.48 -14.51
CA LYS A 16 -24.11 3.43 -13.44
C LYS A 16 -22.60 3.55 -13.25
N THR A 17 -21.84 2.58 -13.73
CA THR A 17 -20.39 2.52 -13.49
C THR A 17 -19.56 2.46 -14.78
N ARG A 18 -20.19 2.28 -15.95
CA ARG A 18 -19.50 2.15 -17.26
C ARG A 18 -18.56 3.33 -17.55
N TRP A 19 -18.89 4.52 -17.10
CA TRP A 19 -18.09 5.74 -17.27
C TRP A 19 -16.72 5.68 -16.57
N ARG A 20 -16.53 4.69 -15.68
CA ARG A 20 -15.26 4.48 -14.97
C ARG A 20 -14.27 3.64 -15.76
N VAL A 21 -14.70 3.08 -16.88
CA VAL A 21 -13.85 2.26 -17.75
C VAL A 21 -13.66 3.01 -19.07
N THR A 22 -12.42 3.27 -19.38
CA THR A 22 -12.00 3.98 -20.59
C THR A 22 -11.15 3.05 -21.47
N ASP A 23 -10.90 3.46 -22.70
CA ASP A 23 -9.97 2.73 -23.59
C ASP A 23 -8.57 2.62 -22.97
N GLN A 24 -8.16 3.66 -22.20
CA GLN A 24 -6.89 3.66 -21.50
C GLN A 24 -6.80 2.54 -20.44
N ASP A 25 -7.91 2.22 -19.75
CA ASP A 25 -7.93 1.14 -18.76
C ASP A 25 -7.71 -0.22 -19.42
N TRP A 26 -8.29 -0.42 -20.60
CA TRP A 26 -8.07 -1.62 -21.41
C TRP A 26 -6.64 -1.70 -21.98
N ASP A 27 -6.05 -0.61 -22.39
CA ASP A 27 -4.66 -0.56 -22.84
C ASP A 27 -3.69 -0.82 -21.70
N ASN A 28 -3.96 -0.27 -20.52
CA ASN A 28 -3.24 -0.59 -19.29
C ASN A 28 -3.35 -2.07 -18.94
N PHE A 29 -4.54 -2.66 -19.07
CA PHE A 29 -4.74 -4.09 -18.83
C PHE A 29 -3.95 -4.96 -19.82
N LYS A 30 -3.91 -4.62 -21.12
CA LYS A 30 -3.05 -5.31 -22.11
C LYS A 30 -1.58 -5.26 -21.74
N SER A 31 -1.15 -4.17 -21.13
CA SER A 31 0.22 -3.94 -20.70
C SER A 31 0.54 -4.51 -19.32
N TYR A 32 -0.38 -5.25 -18.68
CA TYR A 32 -0.26 -5.75 -17.31
C TYR A 32 1.06 -6.47 -17.04
N ASP A 33 1.45 -7.40 -17.91
CA ASP A 33 2.68 -8.21 -17.71
C ASP A 33 3.96 -7.36 -17.84
N LYS A 34 3.92 -6.31 -18.67
CA LYS A 34 5.01 -5.33 -18.75
C LYS A 34 5.09 -4.50 -17.48
N PHE A 35 3.95 -4.04 -16.98
CA PHE A 35 3.87 -3.29 -15.71
C PHE A 35 4.38 -4.13 -14.55
N SER A 36 3.96 -5.39 -14.44
CA SER A 36 4.41 -6.30 -13.38
C SER A 36 5.93 -6.42 -13.35
N ARG A 37 6.57 -6.62 -14.50
CA ARG A 37 8.04 -6.72 -14.59
C ARG A 37 8.74 -5.40 -14.25
N ILE A 38 8.20 -4.26 -14.69
CA ILE A 38 8.77 -2.95 -14.36
C ILE A 38 8.63 -2.68 -12.86
N SER A 39 7.46 -2.97 -12.27
CA SER A 39 7.24 -2.81 -10.83
C SER A 39 8.18 -3.67 -10.01
N GLU A 40 8.38 -4.94 -10.38
CA GLU A 40 9.33 -5.84 -9.73
C GLU A 40 10.76 -5.27 -9.79
N HIS A 41 11.18 -4.80 -10.97
CA HIS A 41 12.48 -4.18 -11.13
C HIS A 41 12.61 -2.91 -10.27
N THR A 42 11.62 -2.03 -10.30
CA THR A 42 11.61 -0.80 -9.50
C THR A 42 11.71 -1.10 -8.00
N ILE A 43 10.90 -2.05 -7.50
CA ILE A 43 10.93 -2.47 -6.09
C ILE A 43 12.32 -2.94 -5.70
N ARG A 44 12.97 -3.74 -6.53
CA ARG A 44 14.32 -4.25 -6.27
C ARG A 44 15.37 -3.15 -6.27
N GLU A 45 15.32 -2.24 -7.26
CA GLU A 45 16.32 -1.18 -7.41
C GLU A 45 16.19 -0.06 -6.38
N THR A 46 15.00 0.16 -5.84
CA THR A 46 14.73 1.31 -4.96
C THR A 46 14.42 0.93 -3.52
N SER A 47 14.37 -0.37 -3.17
CA SER A 47 14.17 -0.80 -1.79
C SER A 47 15.47 -0.68 -1.00
N THR A 48 15.44 0.07 0.09
CA THR A 48 16.59 0.24 1.00
C THR A 48 16.24 -0.23 2.41
N GLY A 49 17.25 -0.41 3.26
CA GLY A 49 17.03 -0.71 4.68
C GLY A 49 16.30 0.39 5.44
N GLU A 50 16.46 1.63 4.99
CA GLU A 50 15.84 2.81 5.61
C GLU A 50 14.46 3.11 5.04
N ALA A 51 14.24 2.83 3.77
CA ALA A 51 12.98 3.03 3.06
C ALA A 51 12.58 1.78 2.27
N PRO A 52 12.23 0.69 2.95
CA PRO A 52 11.88 -0.56 2.30
C PRO A 52 10.52 -0.50 1.63
N TRP A 53 10.43 -1.02 0.42
CA TRP A 53 9.14 -1.35 -0.16
C TRP A 53 8.52 -2.52 0.58
N VAL A 54 7.24 -2.42 0.87
CA VAL A 54 6.46 -3.53 1.43
C VAL A 54 5.36 -3.88 0.46
N VAL A 55 5.41 -5.10 -0.05
CA VAL A 55 4.38 -5.61 -0.96
C VAL A 55 3.22 -6.17 -0.14
N VAL A 56 2.01 -5.72 -0.45
CA VAL A 56 0.79 -6.13 0.24
C VAL A 56 -0.18 -6.75 -0.75
N GLU A 57 -0.68 -7.93 -0.44
CA GLU A 57 -1.71 -8.61 -1.22
C GLU A 57 -2.96 -7.73 -1.31
N GLY A 58 -3.36 -7.43 -2.54
CA GLY A 58 -4.45 -6.49 -2.80
C GLY A 58 -5.79 -7.12 -3.08
N GLU A 59 -5.91 -8.44 -3.08
CA GLU A 59 -7.11 -9.17 -3.52
C GLU A 59 -8.28 -8.97 -2.57
N ASP A 60 -8.11 -9.26 -1.29
CA ASP A 60 -9.11 -8.95 -0.27
C ASP A 60 -8.98 -7.52 0.25
N ALA A 61 -10.07 -6.75 0.18
CA ALA A 61 -10.05 -5.34 0.54
C ALA A 61 -9.87 -5.11 2.05
N ASN A 62 -10.37 -6.02 2.87
CA ASN A 62 -10.30 -5.93 4.33
C ASN A 62 -8.89 -6.29 4.80
N TYR A 63 -8.37 -7.41 4.31
CA TYR A 63 -6.99 -7.84 4.57
C TYR A 63 -5.98 -6.75 4.20
N ARG A 64 -6.05 -6.23 2.97
CA ARG A 64 -5.19 -5.16 2.48
C ARG A 64 -5.20 -3.94 3.40
N SER A 65 -6.41 -3.44 3.73
CA SER A 65 -6.56 -2.22 4.53
C SER A 65 -6.01 -2.40 5.95
N LEU A 66 -6.25 -3.54 6.59
CA LEU A 66 -5.71 -3.83 7.92
C LEU A 66 -4.20 -4.03 7.88
N THR A 67 -3.69 -4.73 6.87
CA THR A 67 -2.25 -4.97 6.72
C THR A 67 -1.50 -3.66 6.55
N VAL A 68 -1.97 -2.77 5.67
CA VAL A 68 -1.37 -1.43 5.50
C VAL A 68 -1.42 -0.63 6.80
N GLY A 69 -2.55 -0.64 7.52
CA GLY A 69 -2.67 0.04 8.81
C GLY A 69 -1.71 -0.49 9.87
N LYS A 70 -1.57 -1.82 9.97
CA LYS A 70 -0.62 -2.47 10.90
C LYS A 70 0.84 -2.14 10.57
N LEU A 71 1.20 -2.17 9.28
CA LEU A 71 2.54 -1.82 8.83
C LEU A 71 2.89 -0.38 9.17
N LEU A 72 2.00 0.56 8.84
CA LEU A 72 2.21 1.97 9.15
C LEU A 72 2.38 2.22 10.64
N LEU A 73 1.50 1.67 11.48
CA LEU A 73 1.61 1.78 12.93
C LEU A 73 2.93 1.20 13.48
N ARG A 74 3.37 0.08 12.92
CA ARG A 74 4.65 -0.54 13.32
C ARG A 74 5.83 0.37 13.00
N GLU A 75 5.87 0.93 11.79
CA GLU A 75 6.98 1.79 11.38
C GLU A 75 6.99 3.12 12.16
N ILE A 76 5.83 3.73 12.38
CA ILE A 76 5.72 4.93 13.22
C ILE A 76 6.27 4.66 14.63
N ARG A 77 5.84 3.57 15.28
CA ARG A 77 6.32 3.22 16.62
C ARG A 77 7.82 2.99 16.64
N LYS A 78 8.34 2.23 15.69
CA LYS A 78 9.77 1.98 15.56
C LYS A 78 10.56 3.29 15.51
N HIS A 79 10.10 4.28 14.74
CA HIS A 79 10.77 5.59 14.64
C HIS A 79 10.66 6.42 15.93
N LEU A 80 9.52 6.37 16.61
CA LEU A 80 9.35 7.07 17.87
C LEU A 80 10.19 6.45 18.99
N ASP A 81 10.29 5.12 19.03
CA ASP A 81 11.05 4.40 20.04
C ASP A 81 12.58 4.52 19.85
N LEU A 82 13.04 4.65 18.61
CA LEU A 82 14.48 4.75 18.28
C LEU A 82 15.05 6.17 18.47
N GLY A 83 14.19 7.19 18.67
CA GLY A 83 14.61 8.60 18.64
C GLY A 83 15.04 9.06 17.25
N ALA A 84 15.54 10.28 17.15
CA ALA A 84 16.01 10.81 15.85
C ALA A 84 17.25 10.03 15.38
N ILE A 85 17.07 9.16 14.41
CA ILE A 85 18.18 8.47 13.75
C ILE A 85 19.03 9.56 13.05
N LYS A 86 20.31 9.66 13.40
CA LYS A 86 21.25 10.43 12.61
C LYS A 86 21.25 9.83 11.20
N ASN A 87 20.91 10.65 10.21
CA ASN A 87 20.98 10.27 8.79
C ASN A 87 22.46 10.08 8.40
N ASP A 88 23.05 8.96 8.76
CA ASP A 88 24.21 8.46 8.02
C ASP A 88 23.65 7.90 6.72
N VAL A 89 23.89 8.59 5.65
CA VAL A 89 23.55 8.12 4.29
C VAL A 89 24.36 6.85 4.05
N SER A 90 23.75 5.71 4.33
CA SER A 90 24.34 4.41 4.04
C SER A 90 24.37 4.24 2.54
N GLU A 91 25.55 4.03 1.97
CA GLU A 91 25.68 3.67 0.55
C GLU A 91 24.81 2.45 0.27
N VAL A 92 23.92 2.60 -0.70
CA VAL A 92 23.02 1.51 -1.13
C VAL A 92 23.90 0.39 -1.69
N ALA A 93 23.89 -0.74 -1.04
CA ALA A 93 24.57 -1.92 -1.56
C ALA A 93 24.00 -2.28 -2.93
N PRO A 94 24.83 -2.59 -3.93
CA PRO A 94 24.36 -2.97 -5.25
C PRO A 94 23.48 -4.23 -5.15
N LEU A 95 22.31 -4.18 -5.78
CA LEU A 95 21.38 -5.27 -5.80
C LEU A 95 21.99 -6.45 -6.55
N LEU A 96 22.01 -7.59 -5.89
CA LEU A 96 22.41 -8.84 -6.54
C LEU A 96 21.36 -9.23 -7.60
N PRO A 97 21.78 -9.77 -8.76
CA PRO A 97 20.83 -10.26 -9.75
C PRO A 97 19.93 -11.33 -9.13
N PRO A 98 18.65 -11.44 -9.57
CA PRO A 98 17.72 -12.41 -9.02
C PRO A 98 18.28 -13.82 -9.23
N ILE A 99 18.35 -14.59 -8.15
CA ILE A 99 18.64 -16.01 -8.19
C ILE A 99 17.31 -16.68 -8.58
N ASP A 100 17.32 -17.54 -9.58
CA ASP A 100 16.22 -18.46 -9.96
C ASP A 100 15.00 -17.87 -10.71
N ASN A 101 15.05 -16.70 -11.30
CA ASN A 101 13.89 -16.07 -11.99
C ASN A 101 12.61 -15.95 -11.14
N LEU A 102 12.69 -16.09 -9.82
CA LEU A 102 11.58 -15.88 -8.92
C LEU A 102 11.23 -14.39 -8.86
N GLN A 103 10.01 -14.06 -9.26
CA GLN A 103 9.45 -12.72 -9.08
C GLN A 103 8.86 -12.62 -7.68
N LEU A 104 9.16 -11.53 -6.97
CA LEU A 104 8.59 -11.25 -5.65
C LEU A 104 7.05 -11.30 -5.69
N LEU A 105 6.46 -10.79 -6.78
CA LEU A 105 5.01 -10.75 -6.94
C LEU A 105 4.37 -12.13 -7.13
N ASP A 106 5.12 -13.13 -7.60
CA ASP A 106 4.63 -14.49 -7.77
C ASP A 106 4.60 -15.28 -6.45
N THR A 107 5.26 -14.77 -5.40
CA THR A 107 5.30 -15.41 -4.07
C THR A 107 4.18 -14.96 -3.14
N LEU A 108 3.30 -14.06 -3.61
CA LEU A 108 2.21 -13.53 -2.79
C LEU A 108 1.14 -14.58 -2.50
N GLN A 109 0.71 -14.64 -1.25
CA GLN A 109 -0.40 -15.50 -0.81
C GLN A 109 -1.72 -14.76 -1.02
N LEU A 110 -2.40 -15.03 -2.13
CA LEU A 110 -3.63 -14.33 -2.53
C LEU A 110 -4.90 -14.86 -1.84
N ASP A 111 -4.78 -15.79 -0.92
CA ASP A 111 -5.86 -16.43 -0.18
C ASP A 111 -6.12 -15.81 1.21
N GLN A 112 -5.38 -14.75 1.55
CA GLN A 112 -5.56 -14.07 2.84
C GLN A 112 -6.83 -13.24 2.86
N GLU A 113 -7.75 -13.55 3.78
CA GLU A 113 -9.04 -12.88 3.93
C GLU A 113 -9.34 -12.53 5.40
N TYR A 114 -10.14 -11.50 5.60
CA TYR A 114 -10.72 -11.16 6.90
C TYR A 114 -12.25 -11.26 6.85
N SER A 115 -12.87 -11.83 7.90
CA SER A 115 -14.31 -11.71 8.05
C SER A 115 -14.71 -10.25 8.24
N LYS A 116 -15.93 -9.87 7.83
CA LYS A 116 -16.40 -8.49 7.99
C LYS A 116 -16.38 -8.04 9.45
N LYS A 117 -16.76 -8.91 10.37
CA LYS A 117 -16.82 -8.62 11.81
C LYS A 117 -15.42 -8.38 12.38
N ASP A 118 -14.48 -9.27 12.10
CA ASP A 118 -13.11 -9.15 12.59
C ASP A 118 -12.43 -7.93 12.00
N TYR A 119 -12.70 -7.64 10.71
CA TYR A 119 -12.23 -6.45 10.04
C TYR A 119 -12.70 -5.15 10.73
N GLU A 120 -14.00 -5.02 11.00
CA GLU A 120 -14.57 -3.81 11.63
C GLU A 120 -13.96 -3.56 13.02
N GLN A 121 -13.82 -4.61 13.83
CA GLN A 121 -13.21 -4.52 15.15
C GLN A 121 -11.73 -4.13 15.12
N GLU A 122 -10.95 -4.77 14.26
CA GLU A 122 -9.53 -4.44 14.14
C GLU A 122 -9.31 -3.07 13.52
N LEU A 123 -10.15 -2.66 12.56
CA LEU A 123 -10.08 -1.33 11.96
C LEU A 123 -10.28 -0.22 13.00
N GLU A 124 -11.32 -0.33 13.82
CA GLU A 124 -11.62 0.62 14.89
C GLU A 124 -10.46 0.73 15.88
N LYS A 125 -9.94 -0.41 16.31
CA LYS A 125 -8.79 -0.48 17.23
C LYS A 125 -7.51 0.13 16.65
N LEU A 126 -7.22 -0.14 15.36
CA LEU A 126 -6.05 0.42 14.68
C LEU A 126 -6.19 1.93 14.47
N GLN A 127 -7.38 2.39 14.07
CA GLN A 127 -7.67 3.81 13.91
C GLN A 127 -7.56 4.56 15.23
N GLY A 128 -8.07 4.00 16.33
CA GLY A 128 -7.92 4.58 17.66
C GLY A 128 -6.45 4.71 18.09
N ARG A 129 -5.64 3.67 17.84
CA ARG A 129 -4.20 3.71 18.13
C ARG A 129 -3.47 4.74 17.27
N LEU A 130 -3.79 4.83 15.99
CA LEU A 130 -3.17 5.80 15.09
C LEU A 130 -3.52 7.23 15.52
N ASN A 131 -4.78 7.50 15.86
CA ASN A 131 -5.21 8.79 16.37
C ASN A 131 -4.46 9.20 17.64
N LEU A 132 -4.31 8.30 18.62
CA LEU A 132 -3.55 8.57 19.85
C LEU A 132 -2.08 8.86 19.55
N LEU A 133 -1.44 8.12 18.64
CA LEU A 133 -0.05 8.33 18.26
C LEU A 133 0.15 9.69 17.59
N THR A 134 -0.69 10.06 16.64
CA THR A 134 -0.56 11.33 15.92
C THR A 134 -0.83 12.55 16.81
N ARG A 135 -1.52 12.37 17.94
CA ARG A 135 -1.74 13.41 18.95
C ARG A 135 -0.66 13.47 20.04
N HIS A 136 0.26 12.51 20.06
CA HIS A 136 1.35 12.52 21.02
C HIS A 136 2.29 13.71 20.78
N PRO A 137 2.76 14.43 21.80
CA PRO A 137 3.64 15.60 21.62
C PRO A 137 4.91 15.32 20.81
N ASP A 138 5.50 14.15 20.99
CA ASP A 138 6.70 13.77 20.25
C ASP A 138 6.46 13.52 18.76
N PHE A 139 5.22 13.21 18.36
CA PHE A 139 4.88 13.04 16.95
C PHE A 139 5.14 14.31 16.12
N ASN A 140 4.97 15.48 16.71
CA ASN A 140 5.21 16.76 16.03
C ASN A 140 6.67 16.99 15.62
N LYS A 141 7.59 16.16 16.10
CA LYS A 141 9.02 16.20 15.74
C LYS A 141 9.34 15.33 14.53
N HIS A 142 8.36 14.61 14.00
CA HIS A 142 8.52 13.64 12.93
C HIS A 142 7.66 14.00 11.72
N SER A 143 8.18 13.74 10.54
CA SER A 143 7.42 13.76 9.29
C SER A 143 7.39 12.34 8.71
N ILE A 144 6.22 11.91 8.26
CA ILE A 144 6.02 10.59 7.68
C ILE A 144 5.54 10.77 6.25
N ILE A 145 6.25 10.14 5.32
CA ILE A 145 5.87 10.08 3.91
C ILE A 145 5.52 8.62 3.62
N ALA A 146 4.27 8.37 3.24
CA ALA A 146 3.81 7.04 2.81
C ALA A 146 3.44 7.09 1.34
N VAL A 147 4.14 6.31 0.52
CA VAL A 147 3.88 6.20 -0.91
C VAL A 147 3.08 4.92 -1.17
N PHE A 148 2.00 5.04 -1.92
CA PHE A 148 1.12 3.93 -2.29
C PHE A 148 1.18 3.71 -3.79
N GLU A 149 1.72 2.59 -4.21
CA GLU A 149 1.81 2.17 -5.61
C GLU A 149 0.97 0.92 -5.85
N GLY A 150 0.51 0.73 -7.05
CA GLY A 150 -0.25 -0.45 -7.45
C GLY A 150 -1.09 -0.19 -8.71
N ASN A 151 -1.53 -1.25 -9.35
CA ASN A 151 -2.39 -1.20 -10.52
C ASN A 151 -3.69 -0.43 -10.25
N ASP A 152 -4.36 -0.01 -11.31
CA ASP A 152 -5.70 0.56 -11.18
C ASP A 152 -6.65 -0.43 -10.48
N ALA A 153 -7.58 0.11 -9.70
CA ALA A 153 -8.47 -0.67 -8.82
C ALA A 153 -7.79 -1.56 -7.75
N ALA A 154 -6.47 -1.45 -7.53
CA ALA A 154 -5.77 -2.18 -6.45
C ALA A 154 -6.19 -1.75 -5.04
N GLY A 155 -7.04 -0.73 -4.90
CA GLY A 155 -7.59 -0.26 -3.63
C GLY A 155 -6.73 0.74 -2.87
N LYS A 156 -5.74 1.36 -3.52
CA LYS A 156 -4.89 2.42 -2.96
C LYS A 156 -5.71 3.49 -2.24
N GLY A 157 -6.63 4.13 -2.95
CA GLY A 157 -7.48 5.19 -2.40
C GLY A 157 -8.36 4.72 -1.23
N GLY A 158 -8.79 3.45 -1.23
CA GLY A 158 -9.53 2.86 -0.11
C GLY A 158 -8.69 2.72 1.15
N SER A 159 -7.43 2.32 1.01
CA SER A 159 -6.47 2.20 2.12
C SER A 159 -6.09 3.57 2.68
N VAL A 160 -5.73 4.53 1.79
CA VAL A 160 -5.42 5.91 2.18
C VAL A 160 -6.58 6.54 2.96
N ARG A 161 -7.83 6.40 2.47
CA ARG A 161 -9.01 6.95 3.13
C ARG A 161 -9.21 6.38 4.54
N ARG A 162 -8.96 5.09 4.77
CA ARG A 162 -9.10 4.48 6.10
C ARG A 162 -8.03 4.97 7.07
N ILE A 163 -6.83 5.21 6.60
CA ILE A 163 -5.75 5.78 7.40
C ILE A 163 -6.06 7.23 7.75
N THR A 164 -6.38 8.05 6.76
CA THR A 164 -6.63 9.49 6.96
C THR A 164 -7.89 9.76 7.78
N ALA A 165 -8.86 8.86 7.79
CA ALA A 165 -10.03 8.97 8.66
C ALA A 165 -9.69 8.95 10.17
N ALA A 166 -8.51 8.46 10.55
CA ALA A 166 -8.05 8.43 11.94
C ALA A 166 -7.15 9.62 12.31
N ILE A 167 -6.79 10.47 11.36
CA ILE A 167 -5.84 11.57 11.54
C ILE A 167 -6.55 12.90 11.37
N ASP A 168 -6.18 13.88 12.18
CA ASP A 168 -6.70 15.25 12.01
C ASP A 168 -6.30 15.80 10.64
N ALA A 169 -7.26 16.36 9.92
CA ALA A 169 -7.06 16.87 8.55
C ALA A 169 -5.93 17.93 8.44
N ARG A 170 -5.59 18.58 9.54
CA ARG A 170 -4.49 19.56 9.61
C ARG A 170 -3.11 18.91 9.66
N GLN A 171 -3.04 17.61 9.93
CA GLN A 171 -1.79 16.87 10.14
C GLN A 171 -1.35 16.05 8.93
N TYR A 172 -2.12 16.07 7.84
CA TYR A 172 -1.72 15.34 6.62
C TYR A 172 -2.05 16.12 5.35
N SER A 173 -1.33 15.77 4.29
CA SER A 173 -1.63 16.15 2.91
C SER A 173 -1.63 14.91 2.03
N ILE A 174 -2.57 14.85 1.09
CA ILE A 174 -2.58 13.82 0.04
C ILE A 174 -2.10 14.48 -1.24
N ILE A 175 -1.02 13.93 -1.81
CA ILE A 175 -0.48 14.35 -3.10
C ILE A 175 -0.84 13.24 -4.09
N PRO A 176 -1.68 13.53 -5.12
CA PRO A 176 -2.10 12.54 -6.10
C PRO A 176 -0.98 12.13 -7.04
#